data_85264fdf61bb2498cb0d58c0053f4e10
#
_entry.id   85264fdf61bb2498cb0d58c0053f4e10
#
_cell.length_a   1.000
_cell.length_b   1.000
_cell.length_c   1.000
_cell.angle_alpha   90.00
_cell.angle_beta   90.00
_cell.angle_gamma   90.00
#
_symmetry.space_group_name_H-M   'P 1'
#
loop_
_entity.id
_entity.type
_entity.pdbx_description
1 polymer ?
#
loop_
_entity_poly.entity_id
_entity_poly.type
_entity_poly.pdbx_seq_one_letter_code
_entity_poly.pdbx_strand_id
1 'polypeptide(L)'
;MPWILSSARIARLARHNYEAELQLLDADMTGLPCGAKAERATKGYFSSQGIRTGRQQGRVVAARYDEVVCDRLFTGHVQLTTALQPLIEATEQTLALTAEQRARTVIRMDAGGGSMNDVNWLLERGYHVHGKDISTKRAEHFALSVEQWYSDPRRQGRQIGWALVKSGQYARDDLRRIALRWRKKNGQRGTAMLLSTLEPADVFALLGKPLEQLADPQTVLAAYAQLYDERGGAVEIEIKESKQGIGITKRSKKRFAAQAMVMLLGQMAHNFIVWCKRWLTEAAEVAKLKRYGVPRLVRDVFTMSGMIEVGEEQTIKRITLNKSAPLARHCLKALQALLKREHVRVILGET
;
A
#
# COMPACT_ATOMS: atom_id res chain seq x y z
N MET A 1 -30.53 -16.01 -5.62
CA MET A 1 -29.09 -15.96 -5.84
C MET A 1 -28.38 -15.53 -4.54
N PRO A 2 -27.91 -16.46 -3.70
CA PRO A 2 -27.30 -16.15 -2.39
C PRO A 2 -25.99 -15.39 -2.48
N TRP A 3 -25.23 -15.56 -3.56
CA TRP A 3 -23.92 -14.95 -3.81
C TRP A 3 -23.91 -13.42 -3.88
N ILE A 4 -25.03 -12.81 -4.24
CA ILE A 4 -25.14 -11.33 -4.38
C ILE A 4 -25.19 -10.64 -3.01
N LEU A 5 -25.77 -11.28 -1.98
CA LEU A 5 -25.85 -10.70 -0.64
C LEU A 5 -24.51 -10.74 0.12
N SER A 6 -23.71 -11.80 -0.10
CA SER A 6 -22.37 -11.87 0.45
C SER A 6 -21.42 -10.88 -0.22
N SER A 7 -21.55 -10.66 -1.54
CA SER A 7 -20.77 -9.67 -2.27
C SER A 7 -21.08 -8.24 -1.86
N ALA A 8 -22.33 -7.90 -1.58
CA ALA A 8 -22.74 -6.58 -1.09
C ALA A 8 -22.19 -6.28 0.32
N ARG A 9 -22.07 -7.30 1.19
CA ARG A 9 -21.47 -7.12 2.54
C ARG A 9 -19.94 -7.00 2.46
N ILE A 10 -19.29 -7.80 1.62
CA ILE A 10 -17.86 -7.69 1.33
C ILE A 10 -17.56 -6.33 0.67
N ALA A 11 -18.40 -5.88 -0.27
CA ALA A 11 -18.27 -4.57 -0.90
C ALA A 11 -18.43 -3.40 0.10
N ARG A 12 -19.24 -3.54 1.15
CA ARG A 12 -19.32 -2.52 2.23
C ARG A 12 -18.06 -2.49 3.08
N LEU A 13 -17.46 -3.63 3.38
CA LEU A 13 -16.21 -3.73 4.14
C LEU A 13 -15.01 -3.23 3.34
N ALA A 14 -15.07 -3.32 2.01
CA ALA A 14 -14.05 -2.82 1.09
C ALA A 14 -14.23 -1.33 0.73
N ARG A 15 -15.25 -0.65 1.24
CA ARG A 15 -15.52 0.75 0.91
C ARG A 15 -14.58 1.69 1.64
N HIS A 16 -13.77 2.44 0.89
CA HIS A 16 -12.94 3.48 1.44
C HIS A 16 -13.80 4.64 1.96
N ASN A 17 -13.52 5.10 3.19
CA ASN A 17 -14.30 6.15 3.83
C ASN A 17 -13.66 7.53 3.63
N TYR A 18 -14.01 8.19 2.51
CA TYR A 18 -13.52 9.54 2.19
C TYR A 18 -14.16 10.64 3.06
N GLU A 19 -15.30 10.37 3.70
CA GLU A 19 -15.99 11.38 4.51
C GLU A 19 -15.32 11.55 5.88
N ALA A 20 -14.91 10.44 6.49
CA ALA A 20 -14.36 10.47 7.85
C ALA A 20 -12.89 10.86 7.90
N GLU A 21 -12.09 10.54 6.87
CA GLU A 21 -10.63 10.64 6.95
C GLU A 21 -9.94 10.81 5.59
N LEU A 22 -8.72 11.35 5.62
CA LEU A 22 -7.84 11.36 4.45
C LEU A 22 -7.45 9.93 4.09
N GLN A 23 -7.46 9.64 2.79
CA GLN A 23 -7.03 8.36 2.24
C GLN A 23 -5.55 8.39 1.85
N LEU A 24 -4.84 7.29 2.08
CA LEU A 24 -3.43 7.14 1.71
C LEU A 24 -3.30 6.16 0.55
N LEU A 25 -2.76 6.64 -0.58
CA LEU A 25 -2.40 5.80 -1.72
C LEU A 25 -0.88 5.80 -1.87
N ASP A 26 -0.28 4.64 -1.72
CA ASP A 26 1.16 4.44 -1.88
C ASP A 26 1.48 3.95 -3.27
N ALA A 27 2.28 4.70 -4.02
CA ALA A 27 2.76 4.32 -5.34
C ALA A 27 4.23 3.87 -5.27
N ASP A 28 4.53 2.72 -5.88
CA ASP A 28 5.88 2.17 -5.94
C ASP A 28 6.07 1.27 -7.17
N MET A 29 7.34 0.97 -7.48
CA MET A 29 7.70 0.05 -8.54
C MET A 29 8.60 -1.07 -8.06
N THR A 30 8.46 -2.23 -8.71
CA THR A 30 9.32 -3.36 -8.42
C THR A 30 9.71 -4.13 -9.67
N GLY A 31 10.97 -4.55 -9.73
CA GLY A 31 11.49 -5.33 -10.84
C GLY A 31 10.97 -6.77 -10.84
N LEU A 32 10.63 -7.24 -12.03
CA LEU A 32 10.31 -8.62 -12.36
C LEU A 32 11.34 -9.15 -13.37
N PRO A 33 12.50 -9.66 -12.90
CA PRO A 33 13.53 -10.20 -13.79
C PRO A 33 12.95 -11.34 -14.64
N CYS A 34 13.29 -11.36 -15.92
CA CYS A 34 12.91 -12.44 -16.84
C CYS A 34 13.95 -12.57 -17.96
N GLY A 35 13.87 -13.67 -18.73
CA GLY A 35 14.79 -13.91 -19.84
C GLY A 35 14.62 -12.86 -20.95
N ALA A 36 15.71 -12.58 -21.67
CA ALA A 36 15.75 -11.61 -22.76
C ALA A 36 14.76 -11.91 -23.90
N LYS A 37 14.36 -13.17 -24.07
CA LYS A 37 13.36 -13.59 -25.07
C LYS A 37 11.90 -13.35 -24.62
N ALA A 38 11.67 -12.83 -23.39
CA ALA A 38 10.32 -12.47 -22.96
C ALA A 38 9.88 -11.16 -23.64
N GLU A 39 8.65 -11.12 -24.07
CA GLU A 39 8.09 -9.97 -24.76
C GLU A 39 8.19 -8.70 -23.91
N ARG A 40 8.67 -7.60 -24.48
CA ARG A 40 8.94 -6.30 -23.84
C ARG A 40 9.89 -6.36 -22.64
N ALA A 41 10.72 -7.41 -22.52
CA ALA A 41 11.82 -7.43 -21.57
C ALA A 41 12.96 -6.50 -22.04
N THR A 42 13.36 -5.58 -21.19
CA THR A 42 14.46 -4.64 -21.45
C THR A 42 15.43 -4.59 -20.27
N LYS A 43 16.66 -4.10 -20.50
CA LYS A 43 17.59 -3.80 -19.42
C LYS A 43 17.06 -2.62 -18.60
N GLY A 44 17.14 -2.72 -17.28
CA GLY A 44 16.72 -1.68 -16.35
C GLY A 44 17.35 -1.85 -14.99
N TYR A 45 17.11 -0.90 -14.10
CA TYR A 45 17.55 -0.97 -12.70
C TYR A 45 16.53 -1.71 -11.84
N PHE A 46 16.96 -2.73 -11.12
CA PHE A 46 16.11 -3.62 -10.33
C PHE A 46 16.50 -3.60 -8.84
N SER A 47 16.57 -2.41 -8.25
CA SER A 47 16.88 -2.24 -6.83
C SER A 47 18.12 -3.03 -6.40
N SER A 48 18.04 -3.89 -5.39
CA SER A 48 19.17 -4.68 -4.86
C SER A 48 19.83 -5.64 -5.87
N GLN A 49 19.19 -5.91 -7.01
CA GLN A 49 19.72 -6.81 -8.05
C GLN A 49 20.55 -6.08 -9.12
N GLY A 50 20.63 -4.74 -9.06
CA GLY A 50 21.35 -3.93 -10.02
C GLY A 50 20.70 -3.91 -11.41
N ILE A 51 21.52 -3.73 -12.47
CA ILE A 51 21.05 -3.71 -13.85
C ILE A 51 20.78 -5.13 -14.35
N ARG A 52 19.55 -5.41 -14.73
CA ARG A 52 19.11 -6.71 -15.26
C ARG A 52 18.14 -6.56 -16.41
N THR A 53 17.92 -7.65 -17.15
CA THR A 53 16.84 -7.75 -18.13
C THR A 53 15.55 -8.20 -17.44
N GLY A 54 14.45 -7.54 -17.74
CA GLY A 54 13.15 -7.88 -17.16
C GLY A 54 12.05 -6.89 -17.52
N ARG A 55 11.06 -6.87 -16.69
CA ARG A 55 9.91 -5.95 -16.72
C ARG A 55 9.80 -5.27 -15.37
N GLN A 56 9.05 -4.18 -15.30
CA GLN A 56 8.72 -3.49 -14.05
C GLN A 56 7.22 -3.63 -13.77
N GLN A 57 6.89 -3.87 -12.51
CA GLN A 57 5.53 -3.79 -11.99
C GLN A 57 5.40 -2.47 -11.25
N GLY A 58 4.49 -1.61 -11.69
CA GLY A 58 4.03 -0.46 -10.92
C GLY A 58 2.80 -0.85 -10.12
N ARG A 59 2.74 -0.44 -8.86
CA ARG A 59 1.67 -0.75 -7.92
C ARG A 59 1.19 0.48 -7.18
N VAL A 60 -0.13 0.58 -7.00
CA VAL A 60 -0.76 1.52 -6.06
C VAL A 60 -1.52 0.73 -5.01
N VAL A 61 -1.27 1.05 -3.75
CA VAL A 61 -1.89 0.41 -2.58
C VAL A 61 -2.68 1.44 -1.79
N ALA A 62 -3.89 1.11 -1.40
CA ALA A 62 -4.65 1.86 -0.40
C ALA A 62 -4.14 1.45 1.00
N ALA A 63 -3.16 2.19 1.51
CA ALA A 63 -2.33 1.80 2.66
C ALA A 63 -3.13 1.55 3.95
N ARG A 64 -4.24 2.28 4.16
CA ARG A 64 -5.10 2.08 5.34
C ARG A 64 -5.92 0.79 5.29
N TYR A 65 -6.02 0.21 4.10
CA TYR A 65 -6.85 -0.97 3.84
C TYR A 65 -6.03 -2.20 3.45
N ASP A 66 -4.72 -2.09 3.35
CA ASP A 66 -3.83 -3.14 2.82
C ASP A 66 -4.28 -3.65 1.43
N GLU A 67 -4.97 -2.83 0.64
CA GLU A 67 -5.55 -3.21 -0.64
C GLU A 67 -4.70 -2.77 -1.82
N VAL A 68 -4.43 -3.67 -2.74
CA VAL A 68 -3.85 -3.33 -4.03
C VAL A 68 -4.94 -2.77 -4.94
N VAL A 69 -4.85 -1.47 -5.24
CA VAL A 69 -5.83 -0.78 -6.10
C VAL A 69 -5.50 -0.95 -7.57
N CYS A 70 -4.23 -0.85 -7.91
CA CYS A 70 -3.77 -0.93 -9.29
C CYS A 70 -2.42 -1.62 -9.38
N ASP A 71 -2.32 -2.59 -10.30
CA ASP A 71 -1.07 -3.18 -10.76
C ASP A 71 -0.94 -2.99 -12.27
N ARG A 72 0.16 -2.40 -12.74
CA ARG A 72 0.47 -2.29 -14.16
C ARG A 72 1.85 -2.83 -14.48
N LEU A 73 1.97 -3.49 -15.63
CA LEU A 73 3.22 -4.02 -16.13
C LEU A 73 3.84 -3.06 -17.14
N PHE A 74 5.13 -2.81 -16.99
CA PHE A 74 5.94 -1.94 -17.85
C PHE A 74 7.17 -2.68 -18.37
N THR A 75 7.81 -2.12 -19.39
CA THR A 75 9.13 -2.57 -19.86
C THR A 75 10.19 -2.33 -18.77
N GLY A 76 11.27 -3.08 -18.78
CA GLY A 76 12.26 -3.11 -17.68
C GLY A 76 12.99 -1.78 -17.41
N HIS A 77 13.09 -0.90 -18.40
CA HIS A 77 13.74 0.42 -18.25
C HIS A 77 12.84 1.50 -17.65
N VAL A 78 11.52 1.27 -17.58
CA VAL A 78 10.57 2.25 -17.04
C VAL A 78 10.79 2.40 -15.53
N GLN A 79 10.84 3.64 -15.07
CA GLN A 79 10.94 4.03 -13.66
C GLN A 79 9.66 4.76 -13.24
N LEU A 80 9.49 4.97 -11.94
CA LEU A 80 8.28 5.56 -11.40
C LEU A 80 7.97 6.96 -11.97
N THR A 81 8.98 7.76 -12.31
CA THR A 81 8.81 9.06 -13.00
C THR A 81 8.04 8.96 -14.32
N THR A 82 8.13 7.83 -15.01
CA THR A 82 7.37 7.61 -16.27
C THR A 82 6.07 6.86 -16.00
N ALA A 83 6.01 6.06 -14.93
CA ALA A 83 4.89 5.19 -14.63
C ALA A 83 3.83 5.84 -13.73
N LEU A 84 4.16 6.91 -12.98
CA LEU A 84 3.30 7.47 -11.94
C LEU A 84 1.95 7.93 -12.50
N GLN A 85 1.96 8.78 -13.52
CA GLN A 85 0.73 9.30 -14.11
C GLN A 85 -0.19 8.18 -14.62
N PRO A 86 0.26 7.24 -15.48
CA PRO A 86 -0.57 6.10 -15.89
C PRO A 86 -1.08 5.22 -14.75
N LEU A 87 -0.32 5.10 -13.64
CA LEU A 87 -0.76 4.35 -12.46
C LEU A 87 -1.87 5.08 -11.70
N ILE A 88 -1.72 6.38 -11.49
CA ILE A 88 -2.72 7.18 -10.79
C ILE A 88 -4.02 7.29 -11.62
N GLU A 89 -3.93 7.50 -12.94
CA GLU A 89 -5.10 7.49 -13.82
C GLU A 89 -5.87 6.16 -13.77
N ALA A 90 -5.15 5.03 -13.79
CA ALA A 90 -5.78 3.72 -13.65
C ALA A 90 -6.39 3.52 -12.25
N THR A 91 -5.78 4.10 -11.22
CA THR A 91 -6.30 4.09 -9.84
C THR A 91 -7.59 4.91 -9.75
N GLU A 92 -7.63 6.11 -10.35
CA GLU A 92 -8.83 6.93 -10.43
C GLU A 92 -10.00 6.19 -11.08
N GLN A 93 -9.72 5.51 -12.21
CA GLN A 93 -10.72 4.70 -12.90
C GLN A 93 -11.21 3.52 -12.04
N THR A 94 -10.30 2.81 -11.37
CA THR A 94 -10.62 1.66 -10.53
C THR A 94 -11.49 2.05 -9.32
N LEU A 95 -11.18 3.18 -8.68
CA LEU A 95 -11.88 3.68 -7.50
C LEU A 95 -13.04 4.62 -7.87
N ALA A 96 -13.19 5.00 -9.16
CA ALA A 96 -14.15 5.99 -9.65
C ALA A 96 -14.07 7.32 -8.86
N LEU A 97 -12.84 7.83 -8.63
CA LEU A 97 -12.60 8.98 -7.76
C LEU A 97 -13.19 10.28 -8.32
N THR A 98 -14.06 10.92 -7.53
CA THR A 98 -14.53 12.29 -7.80
C THR A 98 -13.44 13.32 -7.48
N ALA A 99 -13.66 14.59 -7.86
CA ALA A 99 -12.74 15.68 -7.52
C ALA A 99 -12.62 15.87 -6.00
N GLU A 100 -13.74 15.77 -5.28
CA GLU A 100 -13.81 15.89 -3.81
C GLU A 100 -13.04 14.74 -3.13
N GLN A 101 -13.14 13.53 -3.68
CA GLN A 101 -12.40 12.37 -3.16
C GLN A 101 -10.90 12.48 -3.44
N ARG A 102 -10.48 13.02 -4.60
CA ARG A 102 -9.07 13.33 -4.86
C ARG A 102 -8.52 14.36 -3.88
N ALA A 103 -9.29 15.41 -3.57
CA ALA A 103 -8.91 16.41 -2.55
C ALA A 103 -8.81 15.85 -1.11
N ARG A 104 -9.31 14.64 -0.89
CA ARG A 104 -9.16 13.90 0.38
C ARG A 104 -8.21 12.70 0.26
N THR A 105 -7.39 12.68 -0.77
CA THR A 105 -6.44 11.59 -1.03
C THR A 105 -5.02 12.11 -1.04
N VAL A 106 -4.16 11.44 -0.29
CA VAL A 106 -2.71 11.70 -0.22
C VAL A 106 -1.99 10.66 -1.05
N ILE A 107 -1.24 11.10 -2.05
CA ILE A 107 -0.33 10.24 -2.80
C ILE A 107 1.02 10.22 -2.10
N ARG A 108 1.44 9.03 -1.60
CA ARG A 108 2.78 8.83 -1.04
C ARG A 108 3.66 8.10 -2.05
N MET A 109 4.89 8.61 -2.23
CA MET A 109 5.84 8.04 -3.20
C MET A 109 7.28 8.20 -2.72
N ASP A 110 8.15 7.33 -3.22
CA ASP A 110 9.59 7.48 -3.00
C ASP A 110 10.19 8.55 -3.95
N ALA A 111 11.52 8.68 -3.92
CA ALA A 111 12.21 9.63 -4.79
C ALA A 111 11.97 9.38 -6.28
N GLY A 112 11.65 8.13 -6.66
CA GLY A 112 11.36 7.78 -8.04
C GLY A 112 10.11 8.46 -8.62
N GLY A 113 9.15 8.87 -7.78
CA GLY A 113 7.95 9.62 -8.18
C GLY A 113 7.99 11.11 -7.83
N GLY A 114 9.05 11.57 -7.16
CA GLY A 114 9.18 12.93 -6.64
C GLY A 114 9.76 13.95 -7.63
N SER A 115 9.57 13.77 -8.94
CA SER A 115 9.93 14.81 -9.90
C SER A 115 9.00 16.02 -9.77
N MET A 116 9.51 17.22 -10.10
CA MET A 116 8.69 18.43 -10.03
C MET A 116 7.46 18.34 -10.94
N ASN A 117 7.62 17.74 -12.13
CA ASN A 117 6.51 17.55 -13.07
C ASN A 117 5.44 16.62 -12.50
N ASP A 118 5.84 15.50 -11.87
CA ASP A 118 4.90 14.56 -11.28
C ASP A 118 4.19 15.17 -10.08
N VAL A 119 4.92 15.89 -9.22
CA VAL A 119 4.34 16.59 -8.07
C VAL A 119 3.33 17.63 -8.54
N ASN A 120 3.68 18.50 -9.49
CA ASN A 120 2.76 19.51 -10.05
C ASN A 120 1.53 18.88 -10.69
N TRP A 121 1.72 17.83 -11.48
CA TRP A 121 0.61 17.10 -12.09
C TRP A 121 -0.39 16.55 -11.06
N LEU A 122 0.11 16.00 -9.93
CA LEU A 122 -0.75 15.55 -8.82
C LEU A 122 -1.48 16.72 -8.15
N LEU A 123 -0.78 17.83 -7.90
CA LEU A 123 -1.35 19.01 -7.26
C LEU A 123 -2.45 19.66 -8.11
N GLU A 124 -2.25 19.75 -9.44
CA GLU A 124 -3.22 20.26 -10.39
C GLU A 124 -4.48 19.39 -10.48
N ARG A 125 -4.35 18.08 -10.23
CA ARG A 125 -5.48 17.15 -10.14
C ARG A 125 -6.20 17.18 -8.79
N GLY A 126 -5.72 18.00 -7.85
CA GLY A 126 -6.34 18.19 -6.53
C GLY A 126 -5.87 17.24 -5.45
N TYR A 127 -4.86 16.39 -5.69
CA TYR A 127 -4.32 15.49 -4.66
C TYR A 127 -3.50 16.23 -3.61
N HIS A 128 -3.48 15.68 -2.40
CA HIS A 128 -2.38 15.91 -1.48
C HIS A 128 -1.18 15.03 -1.85
N VAL A 129 0.02 15.55 -1.57
CA VAL A 129 1.27 14.84 -1.82
C VAL A 129 2.06 14.72 -0.53
N HIS A 130 2.63 13.53 -0.29
CA HIS A 130 3.61 13.30 0.76
C HIS A 130 4.67 12.34 0.25
N GLY A 131 5.81 12.86 -0.20
CA GLY A 131 6.81 12.05 -0.88
C GLY A 131 8.21 12.62 -0.80
N LYS A 132 9.17 11.89 -1.33
CA LYS A 132 10.58 12.30 -1.36
C LYS A 132 10.92 12.93 -2.70
N ASP A 133 11.57 14.10 -2.66
CA ASP A 133 12.13 14.76 -3.84
C ASP A 133 13.17 13.86 -4.54
N ILE A 134 13.10 13.76 -5.85
CA ILE A 134 14.02 12.95 -6.67
C ILE A 134 15.45 13.52 -6.65
N SER A 135 15.62 14.84 -6.52
CA SER A 135 16.90 15.51 -6.70
C SER A 135 17.69 15.63 -5.40
N THR A 136 18.73 14.81 -5.26
CA THR A 136 19.68 14.94 -4.13
C THR A 136 20.37 16.32 -4.12
N LYS A 137 20.75 16.85 -5.29
CA LYS A 137 21.37 18.19 -5.37
C LYS A 137 20.43 19.29 -4.89
N ARG A 138 19.14 19.21 -5.27
CA ARG A 138 18.11 20.15 -4.80
C ARG A 138 17.87 20.00 -3.30
N ALA A 139 17.85 18.76 -2.79
CA ALA A 139 17.72 18.49 -1.36
C ALA A 139 18.89 19.06 -0.56
N GLU A 140 20.13 18.92 -1.05
CA GLU A 140 21.33 19.51 -0.43
C GLU A 140 21.27 21.03 -0.43
N HIS A 141 20.88 21.64 -1.56
CA HIS A 141 20.74 23.11 -1.66
C HIS A 141 19.70 23.65 -0.66
N PHE A 142 18.51 23.09 -0.60
CA PHE A 142 17.47 23.55 0.33
C PHE A 142 17.74 23.20 1.79
N ALA A 143 18.52 22.15 2.05
CA ALA A 143 18.96 21.86 3.42
C ALA A 143 19.85 22.94 4.03
N LEU A 144 20.45 23.81 3.21
CA LEU A 144 21.21 24.98 3.67
C LEU A 144 20.32 26.07 4.30
N SER A 145 19.03 26.10 3.94
CA SER A 145 18.06 27.05 4.50
C SER A 145 17.44 26.61 5.84
N VAL A 146 17.83 25.43 6.34
CA VAL A 146 17.31 24.93 7.63
C VAL A 146 18.01 25.65 8.77
N GLU A 147 17.28 26.47 9.48
CA GLU A 147 17.79 27.25 10.64
C GLU A 147 18.00 26.35 11.86
N GLN A 148 17.06 25.44 12.12
CA GLN A 148 17.11 24.54 13.27
C GLN A 148 16.95 23.08 12.88
N TRP A 149 17.89 22.25 13.36
CA TRP A 149 17.90 20.81 13.17
C TRP A 149 17.56 20.11 14.47
N TYR A 150 16.59 19.19 14.41
CA TYR A 150 16.18 18.34 15.52
C TYR A 150 16.64 16.91 15.29
N SER A 151 16.94 16.18 16.35
CA SER A 151 17.19 14.74 16.27
C SER A 151 15.88 14.00 16.02
N ASP A 152 15.90 13.01 15.11
CA ASP A 152 14.75 12.16 14.88
C ASP A 152 14.69 11.07 15.97
N PRO A 153 13.65 11.05 16.83
CA PRO A 153 13.56 10.10 17.92
C PRO A 153 13.38 8.65 17.44
N ARG A 154 12.96 8.45 16.19
CA ARG A 154 12.70 7.12 15.61
C ARG A 154 13.90 6.52 14.86
N ARG A 155 14.87 7.35 14.46
CA ARG A 155 16.06 6.91 13.73
C ARG A 155 17.33 7.58 14.28
N GLN A 156 18.08 6.80 15.04
CA GLN A 156 19.36 7.26 15.57
C GLN A 156 20.27 7.79 14.45
N GLY A 157 20.86 8.96 14.68
CA GLY A 157 21.76 9.63 13.75
C GLY A 157 21.08 10.33 12.56
N ARG A 158 19.74 10.32 12.47
CA ARG A 158 18.97 11.16 11.55
C ARG A 158 18.58 12.48 12.22
N GLN A 159 18.73 13.58 11.48
CA GLN A 159 18.24 14.90 11.87
C GLN A 159 17.21 15.37 10.85
N ILE A 160 16.27 16.18 11.32
CA ILE A 160 15.11 16.69 10.59
C ILE A 160 14.97 18.19 10.81
N GLY A 161 14.54 18.93 9.81
CA GLY A 161 14.34 20.37 9.92
C GLY A 161 13.46 20.93 8.81
N TRP A 162 12.84 22.08 9.07
CA TRP A 162 12.08 22.82 8.07
C TRP A 162 13.03 23.50 7.10
N ALA A 163 12.83 23.31 5.80
CA ALA A 163 13.54 24.03 4.76
C ALA A 163 12.61 25.05 4.09
N LEU A 164 13.17 26.15 3.60
CA LEU A 164 12.39 27.18 2.91
C LEU A 164 11.78 26.67 1.61
N VAL A 165 10.57 27.13 1.30
CA VAL A 165 9.89 26.91 0.02
C VAL A 165 9.85 28.25 -0.73
N LYS A 166 10.29 28.26 -1.97
CA LYS A 166 10.16 29.44 -2.84
C LYS A 166 8.75 29.46 -3.41
N SER A 167 8.08 30.60 -3.28
CA SER A 167 6.78 30.86 -3.93
C SER A 167 6.85 30.65 -5.43
N GLY A 168 5.75 30.14 -6.03
CA GLY A 168 5.62 29.93 -7.46
C GLY A 168 6.44 28.76 -8.05
N GLN A 169 7.11 27.95 -7.24
CA GLN A 169 7.87 26.81 -7.73
C GLN A 169 7.00 25.58 -7.98
N TYR A 170 5.90 25.46 -7.26
CA TYR A 170 4.92 24.37 -7.39
C TYR A 170 3.54 24.95 -7.72
N ALA A 171 2.64 24.09 -8.21
CA ALA A 171 1.28 24.45 -8.57
C ALA A 171 0.41 24.88 -7.36
N ARG A 172 0.89 24.62 -6.13
CA ARG A 172 0.24 25.06 -4.87
C ARG A 172 1.29 25.66 -3.94
N ASP A 173 0.89 26.71 -3.21
CA ASP A 173 1.77 27.42 -2.26
C ASP A 173 1.82 26.79 -0.87
N ASP A 174 0.94 25.82 -0.57
CA ASP A 174 0.89 25.12 0.71
C ASP A 174 1.90 23.95 0.82
N LEU A 175 2.73 23.73 -0.20
CA LEU A 175 3.75 22.70 -0.18
C LEU A 175 4.86 23.02 0.82
N ARG A 176 5.11 22.11 1.74
CA ARG A 176 6.17 22.17 2.77
C ARG A 176 7.36 21.34 2.33
N ARG A 177 8.56 21.75 2.77
CA ARG A 177 9.80 20.99 2.64
C ARG A 177 10.36 20.62 3.99
N ILE A 178 10.56 19.32 4.20
CA ILE A 178 11.19 18.77 5.39
C ILE A 178 12.53 18.15 4.99
N ALA A 179 13.62 18.77 5.43
CA ALA A 179 14.96 18.26 5.18
C ALA A 179 15.29 17.12 6.14
N LEU A 180 15.87 16.06 5.61
CA LEU A 180 16.40 14.93 6.36
C LEU A 180 17.90 14.86 6.11
N ARG A 181 18.72 14.68 7.16
CA ARG A 181 20.14 14.41 7.01
C ARG A 181 20.61 13.31 7.96
N TRP A 182 21.58 12.52 7.52
CA TRP A 182 22.17 11.44 8.31
C TRP A 182 23.63 11.18 7.89
N ARG A 183 24.35 10.40 8.68
CA ARG A 183 25.67 9.92 8.31
C ARG A 183 25.57 8.56 7.62
N LYS A 184 26.07 8.43 6.42
CA LYS A 184 26.15 7.16 5.68
C LYS A 184 27.23 6.27 6.31
N LYS A 185 27.19 4.96 6.02
CA LYS A 185 28.20 3.99 6.51
C LYS A 185 29.64 4.31 6.10
N ASN A 186 29.82 4.97 4.97
CA ASN A 186 31.13 5.46 4.48
C ASN A 186 31.55 6.83 5.08
N GLY A 187 30.87 7.31 6.12
CA GLY A 187 31.15 8.57 6.79
C GLY A 187 30.62 9.83 6.10
N GLN A 188 30.20 9.74 4.84
CA GLN A 188 29.64 10.88 4.11
C GLN A 188 28.26 11.29 4.65
N ARG A 189 27.89 12.55 4.47
CA ARG A 189 26.54 13.04 4.77
C ARG A 189 25.56 12.57 3.70
N GLY A 190 24.43 12.01 4.12
CA GLY A 190 23.28 11.79 3.28
C GLY A 190 22.26 12.90 3.52
N THR A 191 21.63 13.39 2.47
CA THR A 191 20.57 14.41 2.54
C THR A 191 19.41 13.96 1.68
N ALA A 192 18.18 14.22 2.14
CA ALA A 192 16.95 14.04 1.40
C ALA A 192 15.97 15.15 1.74
N MET A 193 14.98 15.36 0.90
CA MET A 193 13.91 16.32 1.09
C MET A 193 12.57 15.60 0.97
N LEU A 194 11.71 15.76 1.98
CA LEU A 194 10.32 15.40 1.87
C LEU A 194 9.52 16.61 1.40
N LEU A 195 8.56 16.37 0.54
CA LEU A 195 7.58 17.31 0.03
C LEU A 195 6.22 16.93 0.59
N SER A 196 5.49 17.86 1.18
CA SER A 196 4.17 17.58 1.75
C SER A 196 3.24 18.77 1.63
N THR A 197 1.99 18.52 1.24
CA THR A 197 0.89 19.49 1.30
C THR A 197 -0.01 19.29 2.52
N LEU A 198 0.34 18.34 3.38
CA LEU A 198 -0.43 18.05 4.59
C LEU A 198 -0.16 19.10 5.67
N GLU A 199 -1.22 19.53 6.35
CA GLU A 199 -1.08 20.28 7.58
C GLU A 199 -0.57 19.38 8.72
N PRO A 200 0.11 19.91 9.74
CA PRO A 200 0.55 19.13 10.89
C PRO A 200 -0.58 18.35 11.56
N ALA A 201 -1.77 18.94 11.67
CA ALA A 201 -2.94 18.27 12.23
C ALA A 201 -3.37 17.05 11.41
N ASP A 202 -3.32 17.11 10.07
CA ASP A 202 -3.63 15.99 9.19
C ASP A 202 -2.63 14.85 9.37
N VAL A 203 -1.33 15.18 9.47
CA VAL A 203 -0.27 14.19 9.71
C VAL A 203 -0.49 13.48 11.05
N PHE A 204 -0.87 14.23 12.09
CA PHE A 204 -1.16 13.67 13.40
C PHE A 204 -2.40 12.76 13.37
N ALA A 205 -3.48 13.20 12.71
CA ALA A 205 -4.68 12.40 12.53
C ALA A 205 -4.40 11.09 11.77
N LEU A 206 -3.59 11.15 10.70
CA LEU A 206 -3.17 9.97 9.94
C LEU A 206 -2.35 8.98 10.76
N LEU A 207 -1.57 9.47 11.73
CA LEU A 207 -0.75 8.66 12.61
C LEU A 207 -1.43 8.28 13.94
N GLY A 208 -2.67 8.75 14.17
CA GLY A 208 -3.37 8.53 15.44
C GLY A 208 -2.68 9.20 16.64
N LYS A 209 -1.99 10.34 16.43
CA LYS A 209 -1.30 11.09 17.47
C LYS A 209 -2.20 12.14 18.10
N PRO A 210 -2.04 12.42 19.41
CA PRO A 210 -2.80 13.47 20.10
C PRO A 210 -2.39 14.86 19.62
N LEU A 211 -3.38 15.74 19.37
CA LEU A 211 -3.16 17.07 18.81
C LEU A 211 -2.41 18.03 19.77
N GLU A 212 -2.41 17.74 21.06
CA GLU A 212 -1.67 18.53 22.09
C GLU A 212 -0.17 18.55 21.80
N GLN A 213 0.36 17.54 21.13
CA GLN A 213 1.77 17.45 20.75
C GLN A 213 2.16 18.35 19.57
N LEU A 214 1.22 19.03 18.92
CA LEU A 214 1.47 19.98 17.83
C LEU A 214 2.30 21.21 18.28
N ALA A 215 2.31 21.50 19.57
CA ALA A 215 3.10 22.59 20.14
C ALA A 215 4.64 22.36 20.09
N ASP A 216 5.07 21.08 19.94
CA ASP A 216 6.49 20.75 19.88
C ASP A 216 6.98 20.58 18.42
N PRO A 217 7.81 21.50 17.90
CA PRO A 217 8.31 21.45 16.52
C PRO A 217 9.08 20.17 16.19
N GLN A 218 9.80 19.58 17.14
CA GLN A 218 10.52 18.32 16.94
C GLN A 218 9.54 17.16 16.69
N THR A 219 8.50 17.08 17.51
CA THR A 219 7.47 16.05 17.36
C THR A 219 6.71 16.21 16.06
N VAL A 220 6.40 17.42 15.63
CA VAL A 220 5.76 17.70 14.33
C VAL A 220 6.64 17.23 13.18
N LEU A 221 7.91 17.63 13.13
CA LEU A 221 8.85 17.19 12.10
C LEU A 221 9.05 15.68 12.09
N ALA A 222 9.15 15.06 13.27
CA ALA A 222 9.25 13.61 13.42
C ALA A 222 8.00 12.89 12.90
N ALA A 223 6.82 13.48 13.03
CA ALA A 223 5.57 12.92 12.50
C ALA A 223 5.56 12.89 10.96
N TYR A 224 6.01 13.95 10.28
CA TYR A 224 6.17 13.92 8.81
C TYR A 224 7.16 12.84 8.36
N ALA A 225 8.31 12.74 9.04
CA ALA A 225 9.29 11.70 8.73
C ALA A 225 8.74 10.29 8.99
N GLN A 226 7.95 10.12 10.06
CA GLN A 226 7.27 8.87 10.38
C GLN A 226 6.26 8.48 9.31
N LEU A 227 5.39 9.40 8.88
CA LEU A 227 4.37 9.15 7.87
C LEU A 227 5.01 8.71 6.54
N TYR A 228 6.16 9.27 6.19
CA TYR A 228 6.94 8.83 5.04
C TYR A 228 7.53 7.42 5.25
N ASP A 229 8.15 7.18 6.40
CA ASP A 229 8.80 5.88 6.69
C ASP A 229 7.79 4.72 6.73
N GLU A 230 6.54 4.98 7.16
CA GLU A 230 5.46 3.97 7.20
C GLU A 230 5.02 3.51 5.80
N ARG A 231 5.33 4.26 4.73
CA ARG A 231 5.16 3.80 3.35
C ARG A 231 5.93 2.49 3.09
N GLY A 232 7.15 2.37 3.61
CA GLY A 232 7.93 1.13 3.51
C GLY A 232 7.28 -0.06 4.20
N GLY A 233 6.48 0.19 5.25
CA GLY A 233 5.68 -0.82 5.95
C GLY A 233 4.36 -1.20 5.24
N ALA A 234 3.95 -0.46 4.21
CA ALA A 234 2.75 -0.74 3.43
C ALA A 234 3.12 -1.33 2.05
N VAL A 235 3.35 -0.51 1.04
CA VAL A 235 3.54 -0.97 -0.35
C VAL A 235 4.73 -1.92 -0.53
N GLU A 236 5.84 -1.73 0.20
CA GLU A 236 7.01 -2.62 0.11
C GLU A 236 6.71 -4.01 0.69
N ILE A 237 5.95 -4.08 1.80
CA ILE A 237 5.49 -5.36 2.38
C ILE A 237 4.53 -6.04 1.42
N GLU A 238 3.57 -5.33 0.84
CA GLU A 238 2.61 -5.85 -0.13
C GLU A 238 3.30 -6.42 -1.37
N ILE A 239 4.31 -5.73 -1.88
CA ILE A 239 5.16 -6.21 -2.98
C ILE A 239 5.89 -7.49 -2.57
N LYS A 240 6.47 -7.54 -1.36
CA LYS A 240 7.16 -8.71 -0.83
C LYS A 240 6.19 -9.90 -0.66
N GLU A 241 5.03 -9.70 -0.10
CA GLU A 241 4.00 -10.72 0.08
C GLU A 241 3.50 -11.27 -1.26
N SER A 242 3.30 -10.41 -2.25
CA SER A 242 2.95 -10.84 -3.61
C SER A 242 4.06 -11.69 -4.25
N LYS A 243 5.32 -11.33 -4.06
CA LYS A 243 6.47 -12.09 -4.59
C LYS A 243 6.67 -13.43 -3.89
N GLN A 244 6.56 -13.47 -2.57
CA GLN A 244 6.86 -14.65 -1.75
C GLN A 244 5.63 -15.49 -1.45
N GLY A 245 4.49 -14.88 -1.12
CA GLY A 245 3.24 -15.55 -0.75
C GLY A 245 2.45 -16.03 -1.98
N ILE A 246 2.14 -15.11 -2.89
CA ILE A 246 1.37 -15.42 -4.10
C ILE A 246 2.29 -15.99 -5.21
N GLY A 247 3.60 -15.78 -5.09
CA GLY A 247 4.60 -16.35 -5.99
C GLY A 247 4.63 -15.72 -7.38
N ILE A 248 4.32 -14.44 -7.52
CA ILE A 248 4.28 -13.73 -8.81
C ILE A 248 5.60 -13.86 -9.57
N THR A 249 6.74 -13.82 -8.89
CA THR A 249 8.07 -13.97 -9.52
C THR A 249 8.33 -15.38 -10.05
N LYS A 250 7.74 -16.41 -9.42
CA LYS A 250 7.84 -17.80 -9.84
C LYS A 250 6.93 -18.15 -11.03
N ARG A 251 6.01 -17.25 -11.39
CA ARG A 251 5.02 -17.41 -12.44
C ARG A 251 5.32 -16.54 -13.67
N SER A 252 6.62 -16.33 -13.97
CA SER A 252 7.04 -15.54 -15.12
C SER A 252 6.47 -16.11 -16.42
N LYS A 253 5.89 -15.25 -17.24
CA LYS A 253 5.30 -15.59 -18.54
C LYS A 253 6.08 -14.95 -19.68
N LYS A 254 6.24 -15.69 -20.79
CA LYS A 254 6.94 -15.19 -21.97
C LYS A 254 6.20 -14.02 -22.62
N ARG A 255 4.87 -14.14 -22.78
CA ARG A 255 4.01 -13.10 -23.36
C ARG A 255 3.72 -12.00 -22.32
N PHE A 256 3.71 -10.74 -22.77
CA PHE A 256 3.47 -9.58 -21.89
C PHE A 256 2.04 -9.60 -21.32
N ALA A 257 1.04 -9.83 -22.15
CA ALA A 257 -0.37 -9.91 -21.72
C ALA A 257 -0.61 -11.05 -20.72
N ALA A 258 0.04 -12.21 -20.92
CA ALA A 258 -0.07 -13.33 -19.97
C ALA A 258 0.56 -13.00 -18.61
N GLN A 259 1.65 -12.23 -18.59
CA GLN A 259 2.24 -11.76 -17.33
C GLN A 259 1.34 -10.72 -16.64
N ALA A 260 0.74 -9.81 -17.38
CA ALA A 260 -0.22 -8.85 -16.85
C ALA A 260 -1.45 -9.56 -16.26
N MET A 261 -1.95 -10.61 -16.90
CA MET A 261 -3.06 -11.44 -16.37
C MET A 261 -2.68 -12.12 -15.05
N VAL A 262 -1.48 -12.71 -14.96
CA VAL A 262 -0.99 -13.32 -13.70
C VAL A 262 -0.91 -12.28 -12.57
N MET A 263 -0.50 -11.04 -12.88
CA MET A 263 -0.48 -9.95 -11.89
C MET A 263 -1.90 -9.57 -11.44
N LEU A 264 -2.83 -9.43 -12.38
CA LEU A 264 -4.24 -9.14 -12.06
C LEU A 264 -4.86 -10.22 -11.16
N LEU A 265 -4.66 -11.50 -11.50
CA LEU A 265 -5.12 -12.60 -10.64
C LEU A 265 -4.46 -12.58 -9.26
N GLY A 266 -3.17 -12.22 -9.19
CA GLY A 266 -2.46 -12.02 -7.93
C GLY A 266 -3.03 -10.87 -7.09
N GLN A 267 -3.36 -9.75 -7.72
CA GLN A 267 -4.02 -8.61 -7.09
C GLN A 267 -5.40 -9.01 -6.52
N MET A 268 -6.21 -9.70 -7.31
CA MET A 268 -7.52 -10.19 -6.88
C MET A 268 -7.41 -11.15 -5.69
N ALA A 269 -6.49 -12.11 -5.75
CA ALA A 269 -6.25 -13.04 -4.66
C ALA A 269 -5.79 -12.34 -3.39
N HIS A 270 -4.88 -11.37 -3.51
CA HIS A 270 -4.41 -10.56 -2.39
C HIS A 270 -5.57 -9.81 -1.72
N ASN A 271 -6.33 -9.05 -2.48
CA ASN A 271 -7.45 -8.27 -1.97
C ASN A 271 -8.53 -9.17 -1.33
N PHE A 272 -8.83 -10.32 -1.94
CA PHE A 272 -9.74 -11.30 -1.36
C PHE A 272 -9.28 -11.77 0.01
N ILE A 273 -7.99 -12.10 0.16
CA ILE A 273 -7.42 -12.53 1.44
C ILE A 273 -7.50 -11.41 2.49
N VAL A 274 -7.20 -10.17 2.09
CA VAL A 274 -7.28 -9.00 2.98
C VAL A 274 -8.72 -8.74 3.43
N TRP A 275 -9.69 -8.84 2.54
CA TRP A 275 -11.12 -8.70 2.88
C TRP A 275 -11.60 -9.81 3.83
N CYS A 276 -11.21 -11.04 3.57
CA CYS A 276 -11.48 -12.16 4.48
C CYS A 276 -10.84 -11.96 5.85
N LYS A 277 -9.60 -11.44 5.91
CA LYS A 277 -8.92 -11.09 7.17
C LYS A 277 -9.73 -10.08 7.98
N ARG A 278 -10.18 -8.98 7.35
CA ARG A 278 -10.99 -7.95 8.04
C ARG A 278 -12.27 -8.57 8.57
N TRP A 279 -12.98 -9.28 7.72
CA TRP A 279 -14.21 -9.95 8.11
C TRP A 279 -14.00 -10.95 9.26
N LEU A 280 -12.96 -11.80 9.20
CA LEU A 280 -12.61 -12.72 10.29
C LEU A 280 -12.26 -11.97 11.59
N THR A 281 -11.56 -10.85 11.49
CA THR A 281 -11.15 -10.03 12.64
C THR A 281 -12.35 -9.39 13.31
N GLU A 282 -13.30 -8.86 12.54
CA GLU A 282 -14.52 -8.22 13.06
C GLU A 282 -15.47 -9.25 13.67
N ALA A 283 -15.73 -10.35 12.96
CA ALA A 283 -16.71 -11.35 13.40
C ALA A 283 -16.22 -12.26 14.54
N ALA A 284 -14.92 -12.48 14.64
CA ALA A 284 -14.33 -13.39 15.62
C ALA A 284 -13.62 -12.69 16.79
N GLU A 285 -13.53 -11.35 16.76
CA GLU A 285 -12.84 -10.52 17.79
C GLU A 285 -11.39 -10.95 18.08
N VAL A 286 -10.70 -11.55 17.10
CA VAL A 286 -9.36 -12.10 17.28
C VAL A 286 -8.29 -11.07 16.97
N ALA A 287 -7.88 -10.30 17.98
CA ALA A 287 -6.83 -9.28 17.84
C ALA A 287 -5.53 -9.82 17.19
N LYS A 288 -5.23 -11.11 17.40
CA LYS A 288 -4.06 -11.78 16.81
C LYS A 288 -4.09 -11.79 15.28
N LEU A 289 -5.26 -11.94 14.66
CA LEU A 289 -5.42 -11.95 13.19
C LEU A 289 -5.07 -10.62 12.55
N LYS A 290 -5.23 -9.49 13.25
CA LYS A 290 -4.83 -8.16 12.75
C LYS A 290 -3.37 -8.11 12.31
N ARG A 291 -2.49 -8.88 12.97
CA ARG A 291 -1.04 -8.92 12.72
C ARG A 291 -0.61 -9.95 11.68
N TYR A 292 -1.55 -10.73 11.11
CA TYR A 292 -1.22 -11.75 10.12
C TYR A 292 -1.08 -11.10 8.73
N GLY A 293 0.07 -11.31 8.09
CA GLY A 293 0.24 -11.05 6.66
C GLY A 293 -0.39 -12.17 5.81
N VAL A 294 -0.49 -11.91 4.51
CA VAL A 294 -1.10 -12.82 3.52
C VAL A 294 -0.55 -14.26 3.59
N PRO A 295 0.78 -14.51 3.62
CA PRO A 295 1.29 -15.88 3.65
C PRO A 295 0.85 -16.67 4.88
N ARG A 296 0.73 -16.00 6.02
CA ARG A 296 0.32 -16.63 7.26
C ARG A 296 -1.19 -16.93 7.28
N LEU A 297 -2.00 -16.02 6.74
CA LEU A 297 -3.44 -16.26 6.57
C LEU A 297 -3.70 -17.44 5.65
N VAL A 298 -3.00 -17.50 4.51
CA VAL A 298 -3.12 -18.65 3.60
C VAL A 298 -2.80 -19.95 4.34
N ARG A 299 -1.67 -20.01 5.05
CA ARG A 299 -1.25 -21.21 5.74
C ARG A 299 -2.17 -21.62 6.90
N ASP A 300 -2.60 -20.66 7.73
CA ASP A 300 -3.28 -20.97 9.00
C ASP A 300 -4.82 -20.95 8.89
N VAL A 301 -5.37 -20.35 7.82
CA VAL A 301 -6.82 -20.18 7.60
C VAL A 301 -7.29 -20.83 6.32
N PHE A 302 -6.70 -20.44 5.16
CA PHE A 302 -7.23 -20.83 3.86
C PHE A 302 -6.83 -22.25 3.42
N THR A 303 -5.89 -22.90 4.09
CA THR A 303 -5.55 -24.31 3.87
C THR A 303 -6.23 -25.23 4.89
N MET A 304 -7.13 -24.69 5.73
CA MET A 304 -7.91 -25.49 6.67
C MET A 304 -8.79 -26.48 5.89
N SER A 305 -8.66 -27.77 6.18
CA SER A 305 -9.53 -28.77 5.62
C SER A 305 -10.95 -28.66 6.20
N GLY A 306 -11.91 -29.09 5.41
CA GLY A 306 -13.32 -29.07 5.78
C GLY A 306 -14.17 -29.82 4.76
N MET A 307 -15.44 -30.01 5.09
CA MET A 307 -16.42 -30.63 4.24
C MET A 307 -17.59 -29.67 4.01
N ILE A 308 -18.02 -29.56 2.77
CA ILE A 308 -19.21 -28.78 2.38
C ILE A 308 -20.27 -29.75 1.89
N GLU A 309 -21.41 -29.76 2.55
CA GLU A 309 -22.59 -30.52 2.13
C GLU A 309 -23.48 -29.61 1.30
N VAL A 310 -23.69 -30.00 0.07
CA VAL A 310 -24.51 -29.26 -0.90
C VAL A 310 -25.82 -30.00 -1.07
N GLY A 311 -26.93 -29.30 -0.96
CA GLY A 311 -28.26 -29.83 -1.17
C GLY A 311 -28.75 -29.70 -2.64
N GLU A 312 -30.02 -29.95 -2.83
CA GLU A 312 -30.71 -29.70 -4.09
C GLU A 312 -30.54 -28.23 -4.48
N GLU A 313 -30.54 -27.91 -5.76
CA GLU A 313 -30.32 -26.58 -6.34
C GLU A 313 -28.95 -25.94 -5.99
N GLN A 314 -27.93 -26.77 -5.68
CA GLN A 314 -26.58 -26.32 -5.33
C GLN A 314 -26.52 -25.38 -4.10
N THR A 315 -27.51 -25.49 -3.21
CA THR A 315 -27.51 -24.73 -1.95
C THR A 315 -26.59 -25.37 -0.90
N ILE A 316 -25.79 -24.58 -0.22
CA ILE A 316 -24.92 -25.07 0.87
C ILE A 316 -25.81 -25.31 2.10
N LYS A 317 -25.90 -26.58 2.56
CA LYS A 317 -26.63 -26.99 3.76
C LYS A 317 -25.76 -26.94 5.01
N ARG A 318 -24.54 -27.45 4.91
CA ARG A 318 -23.63 -27.55 6.06
C ARG A 318 -22.18 -27.34 5.65
N ILE A 319 -21.42 -26.69 6.52
CA ILE A 319 -19.96 -26.56 6.45
C ILE A 319 -19.39 -27.16 7.72
N THR A 320 -18.56 -28.19 7.59
CA THR A 320 -17.82 -28.79 8.70
C THR A 320 -16.36 -28.38 8.59
N LEU A 321 -15.81 -27.71 9.61
CA LEU A 321 -14.41 -27.34 9.67
C LEU A 321 -13.63 -28.36 10.49
N ASN A 322 -12.41 -28.68 10.07
CA ASN A 322 -11.53 -29.56 10.85
C ASN A 322 -11.24 -28.95 12.23
N LYS A 323 -11.72 -29.63 13.28
CA LYS A 323 -11.58 -29.18 14.67
C LYS A 323 -10.13 -29.05 15.15
N SER A 324 -9.20 -29.78 14.51
CA SER A 324 -7.77 -29.77 14.84
C SER A 324 -7.01 -28.58 14.25
N ALA A 325 -7.61 -27.81 13.32
CA ALA A 325 -6.95 -26.67 12.73
C ALA A 325 -6.79 -25.53 13.77
N PRO A 326 -5.64 -24.83 13.81
CA PRO A 326 -5.30 -23.87 14.89
C PRO A 326 -6.31 -22.74 15.07
N LEU A 327 -7.01 -22.33 13.99
CA LEU A 327 -7.98 -21.23 13.99
C LEU A 327 -9.42 -21.68 13.71
N ALA A 328 -9.70 -22.99 13.75
CA ALA A 328 -11.01 -23.54 13.42
C ALA A 328 -12.15 -22.89 14.23
N ARG A 329 -11.99 -22.72 15.53
CA ARG A 329 -13.00 -22.07 16.39
C ARG A 329 -13.27 -20.61 16.02
N HIS A 330 -12.25 -19.88 15.58
CA HIS A 330 -12.40 -18.48 15.16
C HIS A 330 -13.10 -18.40 13.78
N CYS A 331 -12.69 -19.26 12.86
CA CYS A 331 -13.35 -19.36 11.56
C CYS A 331 -14.81 -19.83 11.70
N LEU A 332 -15.11 -20.73 12.64
CA LEU A 332 -16.48 -21.16 12.95
C LEU A 332 -17.36 -19.94 13.32
N LYS A 333 -16.93 -19.15 14.33
CA LYS A 333 -17.67 -17.96 14.75
C LYS A 333 -17.91 -16.98 13.60
N ALA A 334 -16.87 -16.71 12.80
CA ALA A 334 -16.95 -15.80 11.69
C ALA A 334 -17.89 -16.30 10.59
N LEU A 335 -17.82 -17.60 10.23
CA LEU A 335 -18.72 -18.22 9.24
C LEU A 335 -20.15 -18.24 9.73
N GLN A 336 -20.40 -18.58 11.01
CA GLN A 336 -21.73 -18.54 11.60
C GLN A 336 -22.34 -17.13 11.56
N ALA A 337 -21.54 -16.08 11.85
CA ALA A 337 -21.98 -14.70 11.75
C ALA A 337 -22.29 -14.27 10.32
N LEU A 338 -21.48 -14.69 9.33
CA LEU A 338 -21.69 -14.41 7.92
C LEU A 338 -22.95 -15.09 7.37
N LEU A 339 -23.07 -16.39 7.67
CA LEU A 339 -24.08 -17.26 7.06
C LEU A 339 -25.38 -17.36 7.88
N LYS A 340 -25.50 -16.55 8.94
CA LYS A 340 -26.68 -16.56 9.81
C LYS A 340 -28.02 -16.40 9.08
N ARG A 341 -28.05 -15.61 8.01
CA ARG A 341 -29.25 -15.35 7.19
C ARG A 341 -29.51 -16.39 6.11
N GLU A 342 -28.48 -17.19 5.81
CA GLU A 342 -28.52 -18.20 4.73
C GLU A 342 -28.95 -19.60 5.22
N HIS A 343 -29.27 -19.71 6.52
CA HIS A 343 -29.64 -20.98 7.18
C HIS A 343 -28.60 -22.10 7.02
N VAL A 344 -27.32 -21.75 6.75
CA VAL A 344 -26.24 -22.72 6.61
C VAL A 344 -25.74 -23.12 8.00
N ARG A 345 -25.72 -24.43 8.25
CA ARG A 345 -25.18 -24.97 9.51
C ARG A 345 -23.64 -25.06 9.43
N VAL A 346 -22.94 -24.32 10.29
CA VAL A 346 -21.48 -24.38 10.39
C VAL A 346 -21.08 -25.03 11.70
N ILE A 347 -20.26 -26.09 11.65
CA ILE A 347 -19.85 -26.90 12.80
C ILE A 347 -18.35 -27.23 12.74
N LEU A 348 -17.80 -27.70 13.87
CA LEU A 348 -16.50 -28.35 13.93
C LEU A 348 -16.67 -29.86 13.88
N GLY A 349 -15.78 -30.56 13.20
CA GLY A 349 -15.79 -32.02 13.08
C GLY A 349 -14.41 -32.59 12.75
N GLU A 350 -14.34 -33.89 12.67
CA GLU A 350 -13.21 -34.62 12.08
C GLU A 350 -13.42 -34.68 10.56
N THR A 351 -12.39 -34.24 9.81
CA THR A 351 -12.44 -34.24 8.34
C THR A 351 -11.16 -34.83 7.79
#